data_2f5b9aa5c4981ad5cf84fa629c51f4e8
#
_entry.id   2f5b9aa5c4981ad5cf84fa629c51f4e8
#
_cell.length_a   1.000
_cell.length_b   1.000
_cell.length_c   1.000
_cell.angle_alpha   90.00
_cell.angle_beta   90.00
_cell.angle_gamma   90.00
#
_symmetry.space_group_name_H-M   'P 1'
#
loop_
_entity.id
_entity.type
_entity.pdbx_description
1 polymer ?
#
loop_
_entity_poly.entity_id
_entity_poly.type
_entity_poly.pdbx_seq_one_letter_code
_entity_poly.pdbx_strand_id
1 'polypeptide(L)'
;MDAKIARLYARNGADFGAASAEAYLDKVTAFTTRPPGDAETVKRPNGDTLIYQTSTNTFAVVARNGSPRTMFKPTTGADYWAEQKAAAPTFGQRRQSTGAAG
;
A
#
# COMPACT_ATOMS: atom_id res chain seq x y z
N MET A 1 16.74 9.93 -7.91
CA MET A 1 15.75 9.36 -6.95
C MET A 1 14.46 10.14 -7.01
N ASP A 2 13.38 9.44 -7.10
CA ASP A 2 12.07 10.06 -7.13
C ASP A 2 11.77 10.78 -5.81
N ALA A 3 11.30 12.02 -5.90
CA ALA A 3 10.96 12.81 -4.70
C ALA A 3 9.90 12.10 -3.85
N LYS A 4 8.99 11.37 -4.49
CA LYS A 4 7.96 10.63 -3.77
C LYS A 4 8.59 9.55 -2.89
N ILE A 5 9.57 8.82 -3.43
CA ILE A 5 10.26 7.78 -2.67
C ILE A 5 11.04 8.39 -1.52
N ALA A 6 11.66 9.54 -1.73
CA ALA A 6 12.39 10.22 -0.66
C ALA A 6 11.45 10.60 0.49
N ARG A 7 10.26 11.09 0.17
CA ARG A 7 9.28 11.45 1.20
C ARG A 7 8.76 10.22 1.93
N LEU A 8 8.49 9.14 1.20
CA LEU A 8 8.05 7.90 1.84
C LEU A 8 9.12 7.34 2.76
N TYR A 9 10.37 7.41 2.32
CA TYR A 9 11.49 6.98 3.15
C TYR A 9 11.57 7.80 4.44
N ALA A 10 11.45 9.11 4.33
CA ALA A 10 11.54 9.98 5.49
C ALA A 10 10.46 9.64 6.53
N ARG A 11 9.28 9.23 6.06
CA ARG A 11 8.17 8.93 6.95
C ARG A 11 8.19 7.50 7.48
N ASN A 12 8.60 6.56 6.65
CA ASN A 12 8.38 5.13 6.93
C ASN A 12 9.65 4.30 6.97
N GLY A 13 10.77 4.82 6.49
CA GLY A 13 11.97 4.02 6.32
C GLY A 13 12.47 3.35 7.60
N ALA A 14 12.35 4.05 8.72
CA ALA A 14 12.83 3.52 10.00
C ALA A 14 12.08 2.25 10.42
N ASP A 15 10.78 2.19 10.09
CA ASP A 15 9.97 1.03 10.46
C ASP A 15 10.41 -0.24 9.73
N PHE A 16 11.14 -0.08 8.62
CA PHE A 16 11.62 -1.20 7.82
C PHE A 16 13.13 -1.39 7.95
N GLY A 17 13.76 -0.60 8.82
CA GLY A 17 15.21 -0.70 8.99
C GLY A 17 15.99 -0.27 7.77
N ALA A 18 15.42 0.57 6.91
CA ALA A 18 16.08 1.01 5.70
C ALA A 18 17.09 2.09 6.04
N ALA A 19 18.33 1.93 5.58
CA ALA A 19 19.40 2.87 5.88
C ALA A 19 19.40 4.07 4.92
N SER A 20 18.67 3.98 3.83
CA SER A 20 18.64 5.05 2.81
C SER A 20 17.35 4.94 2.02
N ALA A 21 17.04 6.00 1.26
CA ALA A 21 15.87 5.99 0.40
C ALA A 21 15.97 4.88 -0.66
N GLU A 22 17.18 4.61 -1.15
CA GLU A 22 17.38 3.53 -2.11
C GLU A 22 17.11 2.18 -1.48
N ALA A 23 17.57 1.97 -0.26
CA ALA A 23 17.31 0.71 0.45
C ALA A 23 15.82 0.54 0.69
N TYR A 24 15.12 1.62 1.03
CA TYR A 24 13.68 1.60 1.21
C TYR A 24 12.98 1.23 -0.10
N LEU A 25 13.39 1.84 -1.20
CA LEU A 25 12.81 1.55 -2.51
C LEU A 25 13.00 0.08 -2.88
N ASP A 26 14.18 -0.48 -2.60
CA ASP A 26 14.42 -1.90 -2.86
C ASP A 26 13.44 -2.77 -2.10
N LYS A 27 13.17 -2.43 -0.84
CA LYS A 27 12.21 -3.18 -0.03
C LYS A 27 10.79 -3.05 -0.58
N VAL A 28 10.41 -1.85 -0.98
CA VAL A 28 9.09 -1.62 -1.57
C VAL A 28 8.95 -2.41 -2.86
N THR A 29 9.96 -2.34 -3.72
CA THR A 29 9.93 -3.03 -5.01
C THR A 29 9.81 -4.54 -4.82
N ALA A 30 10.62 -5.10 -3.91
CA ALA A 30 10.56 -6.54 -3.65
C ALA A 30 9.20 -6.95 -3.13
N PHE A 31 8.66 -6.19 -2.18
CA PHE A 31 7.38 -6.52 -1.56
C PHE A 31 6.22 -6.42 -2.55
N THR A 32 6.24 -5.41 -3.44
CA THR A 32 5.14 -5.19 -4.37
C THR A 32 5.26 -6.04 -5.63
N THR A 33 6.48 -6.39 -6.04
CA THR A 33 6.69 -7.20 -7.24
C THR A 33 6.50 -8.68 -6.94
N ARG A 34 6.99 -9.12 -5.78
CA ARG A 34 6.88 -10.51 -5.34
C ARG A 34 6.37 -10.55 -3.91
N PRO A 35 5.07 -10.35 -3.71
CA PRO A 35 4.53 -10.38 -2.36
C PRO A 35 4.88 -11.69 -1.66
N PRO A 36 5.19 -11.63 -0.36
CA PRO A 36 5.45 -12.85 0.40
C PRO A 36 4.29 -13.83 0.32
N GLY A 37 4.58 -15.12 0.49
CA GLY A 37 3.57 -16.16 0.36
C GLY A 37 2.40 -16.02 1.32
N ASP A 38 2.62 -15.40 2.48
CA ASP A 38 1.57 -15.18 3.47
C ASP A 38 0.91 -13.80 3.35
N ALA A 39 1.22 -13.04 2.29
CA ALA A 39 0.59 -11.74 2.07
C ALA A 39 -0.73 -11.91 1.33
N GLU A 40 -1.69 -11.07 1.69
CA GLU A 40 -2.97 -11.00 0.98
C GLU A 40 -2.93 -9.85 -0.02
N THR A 41 -3.66 -9.98 -1.11
CA THR A 41 -3.75 -8.92 -2.11
C THR A 41 -5.21 -8.67 -2.47
N VAL A 42 -5.54 -7.39 -2.71
CA VAL A 42 -6.88 -6.98 -3.12
C VAL A 42 -6.72 -5.88 -4.15
N LYS A 43 -7.55 -5.90 -5.19
CA LYS A 43 -7.50 -4.87 -6.22
C LYS A 43 -8.60 -3.85 -6.04
N ARG A 44 -8.27 -2.60 -6.37
CA ARG A 44 -9.25 -1.51 -6.43
C ARG A 44 -9.73 -1.34 -7.86
N PRO A 45 -10.92 -0.76 -8.06
CA PRO A 45 -11.43 -0.53 -9.42
C PRO A 45 -10.51 0.32 -10.29
N ASN A 46 -9.72 1.21 -9.68
CA ASN A 46 -8.79 2.07 -10.44
C ASN A 46 -7.53 1.35 -10.90
N GLY A 47 -7.38 0.07 -10.53
CA GLY A 47 -6.21 -0.71 -10.92
C GLY A 47 -5.14 -0.82 -9.85
N ASP A 48 -5.28 -0.09 -8.74
CA ASP A 48 -4.33 -0.23 -7.64
C ASP A 48 -4.45 -1.62 -7.02
N THR A 49 -3.31 -2.15 -6.57
CA THR A 49 -3.28 -3.39 -5.80
C THR A 49 -2.86 -3.08 -4.37
N LEU A 50 -3.66 -3.54 -3.43
CA LEU A 50 -3.35 -3.44 -2.00
C LEU A 50 -2.70 -4.75 -1.57
N ILE A 51 -1.64 -4.66 -0.76
CA ILE A 51 -0.92 -5.83 -0.28
C ILE A 51 -0.71 -5.69 1.22
N TYR A 52 -1.03 -6.74 1.98
CA TYR A 52 -0.79 -6.73 3.42
C TYR A 52 -0.20 -8.05 3.88
N GLN A 53 0.90 -7.97 4.64
CA GLN A 53 1.50 -9.13 5.26
C GLN A 53 1.28 -9.04 6.76
N THR A 54 0.46 -9.94 7.31
CA THR A 54 0.11 -9.92 8.72
C THR A 54 1.34 -10.17 9.61
N SER A 55 2.19 -11.10 9.21
CA SER A 55 3.32 -11.51 10.06
C SER A 55 4.30 -10.37 10.32
N THR A 56 4.40 -9.40 9.42
CA THR A 56 5.29 -8.26 9.60
C THR A 56 4.53 -6.95 9.73
N ASN A 57 3.20 -7.01 9.68
CA ASN A 57 2.35 -5.82 9.71
C ASN A 57 2.79 -4.81 8.64
N THR A 58 2.94 -5.27 7.41
CA THR A 58 3.37 -4.44 6.29
C THR A 58 2.25 -4.27 5.30
N PHE A 59 1.89 -3.01 5.01
CA PHE A 59 0.86 -2.65 4.05
C PHE A 59 1.47 -1.84 2.93
N ALA A 60 1.10 -2.16 1.68
CA ALA A 60 1.59 -1.43 0.52
C ALA A 60 0.49 -1.27 -0.51
N VAL A 61 0.61 -0.23 -1.32
CA VAL A 61 -0.27 0.01 -2.46
C VAL A 61 0.61 0.21 -3.69
N VAL A 62 0.31 -0.51 -4.75
CA VAL A 62 1.02 -0.36 -6.02
C VAL A 62 0.00 -0.03 -7.10
N ALA A 63 0.35 0.96 -7.94
CA ALA A 63 -0.52 1.42 -9.00
C ALA A 63 -0.59 0.40 -10.14
N ARG A 64 -1.57 0.57 -11.02
CA ARG A 64 -1.76 -0.32 -12.17
C ARG A 64 -0.49 -0.48 -12.99
N ASN A 65 0.29 0.60 -13.14
CA ASN A 65 1.51 0.56 -13.94
C ASN A 65 2.72 -0.01 -13.20
N GLY A 66 2.52 -0.49 -11.97
CA GLY A 66 3.59 -1.07 -11.17
C GLY A 66 4.31 -0.07 -10.28
N SER A 67 3.94 1.20 -10.33
CA SER A 67 4.59 2.23 -9.52
C SER A 67 4.12 2.13 -8.07
N PRO A 68 5.05 2.03 -7.10
CA PRO A 68 4.65 1.98 -5.69
C PRO A 68 4.03 3.30 -5.25
N ARG A 69 2.89 3.23 -4.57
CA ARG A 69 2.27 4.42 -4.01
C ARG A 69 2.65 4.65 -2.57
N THR A 70 2.75 3.57 -1.79
CA THR A 70 3.14 3.68 -0.38
C THR A 70 3.48 2.30 0.17
N MET A 71 4.25 2.28 1.26
CA MET A 71 4.47 1.08 2.06
C MET A 71 4.75 1.54 3.49
N PHE A 72 3.96 1.05 4.45
CA PHE A 72 4.12 1.42 5.84
C PHE A 72 3.56 0.33 6.75
N LYS A 73 3.78 0.48 8.04
CA LYS A 73 3.23 -0.43 9.04
C LYS A 73 2.04 0.25 9.71
N PRO A 74 0.81 -0.21 9.44
CA PRO A 74 -0.38 0.43 10.01
C PRO A 74 -0.40 0.37 11.53
N THR A 75 -0.78 1.47 12.16
CA THR A 75 -0.86 1.54 13.61
C THR A 75 -1.88 0.55 14.17
N THR A 76 -3.01 0.38 13.50
CA THR A 76 -4.06 -0.54 13.94
C THR A 76 -3.92 -1.94 13.35
N GLY A 77 -2.84 -2.19 12.62
CA GLY A 77 -2.52 -3.54 12.14
C GLY A 77 -3.60 -4.14 11.26
N ALA A 78 -4.04 -5.35 11.63
CA ALA A 78 -5.00 -6.09 10.83
C ALA A 78 -6.35 -5.37 10.70
N ASP A 79 -6.70 -4.54 11.67
CA ASP A 79 -7.94 -3.75 11.59
C ASP A 79 -7.88 -2.77 10.43
N TYR A 80 -6.72 -2.14 10.23
CA TYR A 80 -6.52 -1.26 9.08
C TYR A 80 -6.70 -2.03 7.78
N TRP A 81 -6.12 -3.22 7.70
CA TRP A 81 -6.23 -4.06 6.51
C TRP A 81 -7.68 -4.43 6.23
N ALA A 82 -8.42 -4.80 7.29
CA ALA A 82 -9.83 -5.16 7.14
C ALA A 82 -10.63 -3.99 6.58
N GLU A 83 -10.35 -2.76 7.06
CA GLU A 83 -11.02 -1.56 6.55
C GLU A 83 -10.70 -1.33 5.08
N GLN A 84 -9.43 -1.49 4.70
CA GLN A 84 -9.03 -1.28 3.32
C GLN A 84 -9.63 -2.31 2.38
N LYS A 85 -9.71 -3.57 2.82
CA LYS A 85 -10.35 -4.61 2.01
C LYS A 85 -11.83 -4.30 1.81
N ALA A 86 -12.51 -3.89 2.86
CA ALA A 86 -13.93 -3.58 2.78
C ALA A 86 -14.20 -2.40 1.87
N ALA A 87 -13.30 -1.42 1.86
CA ALA A 87 -13.48 -0.22 1.05
C ALA A 87 -13.02 -0.38 -0.40
N ALA A 88 -12.20 -1.40 -0.68
CA ALA A 88 -11.58 -1.53 -2.00
C ALA A 88 -12.58 -1.57 -3.16
N PRO A 89 -13.68 -2.35 -3.09
CA PRO A 89 -14.58 -2.46 -4.24
C PRO A 89 -15.22 -1.14 -4.64
N THR A 90 -15.36 -0.19 -3.71
CA THR A 90 -15.99 1.08 -3.99
C THR A 90 -15.00 2.24 -4.03
N PHE A 91 -13.71 1.94 -3.93
CA PHE A 91 -12.70 2.98 -3.95
C PHE A 91 -12.75 3.76 -5.25
N GLY A 92 -12.82 5.06 -5.15
CA GLY A 92 -12.91 5.91 -6.32
C GLY A 92 -14.29 6.02 -6.91
N GLN A 93 -15.27 5.29 -6.37
CA GLN A 93 -16.64 5.28 -6.86
C GLN A 93 -17.62 5.94 -5.91
N ARG A 94 -17.19 6.23 -4.71
CA ARG A 94 -18.09 6.78 -3.71
C ARG A 94 -18.77 8.07 -4.14
N ARG A 95 -18.08 8.85 -4.95
CA ARG A 95 -18.65 10.11 -5.43
C ARG A 95 -19.81 9.87 -6.35
N GLN A 96 -19.71 8.84 -7.19
CA GLN A 96 -20.83 8.47 -8.05
C GLN A 96 -22.01 8.02 -7.22
N SER A 97 -21.76 7.16 -6.26
CA SER A 97 -22.81 6.73 -5.36
C SER A 97 -23.47 7.89 -4.67
N THR A 98 -22.65 8.77 -4.14
CA THR A 98 -23.18 9.95 -3.44
C THR A 98 -24.00 10.82 -4.38
N GLY A 99 -23.48 11.04 -5.57
CA GLY A 99 -24.18 11.83 -6.55
C GLY A 99 -25.49 11.21 -6.97
N ALA A 100 -25.50 9.90 -7.11
CA ALA A 100 -26.71 9.19 -7.49
C ALA A 100 -27.72 9.18 -6.36
N ALA A 101 -27.22 9.05 -5.15
CA ALA A 101 -28.09 9.02 -3.98
C ALA A 101 -28.56 10.42 -3.59
N GLY A 102 -27.68 11.35 -3.81
CA GLY A 102 -27.98 12.73 -3.45
C GLY A 102 -28.69 13.44 -4.52
#